data_e429337d586d33cf190401b59c9aa14e
#
_entry.id   e429337d586d33cf190401b59c9aa14e
#
_cell.length_a   1.000
_cell.length_b   1.000
_cell.length_c   1.000
_cell.angle_alpha   90.00
_cell.angle_beta   90.00
_cell.angle_gamma   90.00
#
_symmetry.space_group_name_H-M   'P 1'
#
loop_
_entity.id
_entity.type
_entity.pdbx_description
1 polymer ?
#
loop_
_entity_poly.entity_id
_entity_poly.type
_entity_poly.pdbx_seq_one_letter_code
_entity_poly.pdbx_strand_id
1 'polypeptide(L)'
;MYRRSQLGLILALGLASGAAAAPRVVVIGSYEATETAYGFGGLSALEVTADGEGFIALSDSARLFHGRFRRDGDGAIIGITLDGPGAALSGPKGATLDRLHDDAEGMALGPDGQLRLSFELVSRVARYDRDGSFIAELPDFPAFEAIENDGLEALAIAPDGALYTMPEGPGRGVRSFPVWRYANGRWSEAFRLPEDHHWRPVGADFGPDGRLYVLERDLWGLLGFRSRLRRITLEAGQPVADAVLMESRAGAFGNLEGLSVWRDAAGALRATMVADDNFLAVMSTEFVEVRIEE
;
A
#
# COMPACT_ATOMS: atom_id res chain seq x y z
N MET A 1 55.78 -57.65 19.32
CA MET A 1 54.44 -57.45 18.66
C MET A 1 53.81 -56.12 19.17
N TYR A 2 53.99 -55.05 18.44
CA TYR A 2 53.43 -53.74 18.78
C TYR A 2 52.23 -53.47 17.92
N ARG A 3 51.02 -53.36 18.49
CA ARG A 3 49.82 -52.90 17.79
C ARG A 3 49.79 -51.36 17.84
N ARG A 4 49.83 -50.75 16.63
CA ARG A 4 49.59 -49.30 16.48
C ARG A 4 48.09 -49.08 16.39
N SER A 5 47.54 -48.34 17.34
CA SER A 5 46.20 -47.79 17.30
C SER A 5 46.20 -46.52 16.43
N GLN A 6 45.42 -46.50 15.34
CA GLN A 6 45.16 -45.28 14.58
C GLN A 6 43.97 -44.56 15.22
N LEU A 7 44.19 -43.40 15.76
CA LEU A 7 43.08 -42.47 16.13
C LEU A 7 42.65 -41.74 14.86
N GLY A 8 41.43 -42.04 14.42
CA GLY A 8 40.78 -41.27 13.36
C GLY A 8 40.23 -39.95 13.93
N LEU A 9 40.74 -38.82 13.42
CA LEU A 9 40.23 -37.48 13.73
C LEU A 9 39.00 -37.26 12.88
N ILE A 10 37.80 -37.27 13.50
CA ILE A 10 36.55 -36.87 12.86
C ILE A 10 36.47 -35.34 12.92
N LEU A 11 36.70 -34.69 11.77
CA LEU A 11 36.49 -33.25 11.61
C LEU A 11 34.99 -33.01 11.39
N ALA A 12 34.27 -32.58 12.43
CA ALA A 12 32.90 -32.12 12.32
C ALA A 12 32.91 -30.73 11.67
N LEU A 13 32.56 -30.63 10.37
CA LEU A 13 32.21 -29.35 9.75
C LEU A 13 30.86 -28.92 10.30
N GLY A 14 30.89 -28.01 11.25
CA GLY A 14 29.69 -27.28 11.69
C GLY A 14 29.27 -26.31 10.58
N LEU A 15 28.19 -26.63 9.86
CA LEU A 15 27.47 -25.68 9.03
C LEU A 15 26.84 -24.67 9.98
N ALA A 16 27.47 -23.51 10.15
CA ALA A 16 26.83 -22.35 10.76
C ALA A 16 25.75 -21.88 9.77
N SER A 17 24.52 -22.29 9.97
CA SER A 17 23.36 -21.65 9.35
C SER A 17 23.26 -20.25 9.99
N GLY A 18 23.77 -19.25 9.29
CA GLY A 18 23.52 -17.86 9.65
C GLY A 18 22.01 -17.65 9.61
N ALA A 19 21.37 -17.43 10.77
CA ALA A 19 20.02 -16.95 10.80
C ALA A 19 20.01 -15.60 10.06
N ALA A 20 19.30 -15.52 8.94
CA ALA A 20 19.05 -14.24 8.27
C ALA A 20 18.40 -13.30 9.31
N ALA A 21 18.87 -12.06 9.37
CA ALA A 21 18.23 -11.06 10.21
C ALA A 21 16.76 -10.93 9.82
N ALA A 22 15.88 -10.72 10.80
CA ALA A 22 14.49 -10.44 10.48
C ALA A 22 14.42 -9.14 9.66
N PRO A 23 13.60 -9.10 8.61
CA PRO A 23 13.44 -7.89 7.80
C PRO A 23 12.92 -6.75 8.68
N ARG A 24 13.42 -5.55 8.43
CA ARG A 24 13.07 -4.34 9.18
C ARG A 24 13.08 -3.12 8.27
N VAL A 25 12.58 -2.00 8.77
CA VAL A 25 12.67 -0.72 8.07
C VAL A 25 13.57 0.26 8.81
N VAL A 26 14.14 1.18 8.03
CA VAL A 26 14.81 2.39 8.51
C VAL A 26 14.03 3.57 7.98
N VAL A 27 13.52 4.42 8.87
CA VAL A 27 12.85 5.68 8.47
C VAL A 27 13.89 6.58 7.84
N ILE A 28 13.66 6.99 6.59
CA ILE A 28 14.49 7.93 5.86
C ILE A 28 14.13 9.36 6.24
N GLY A 29 12.82 9.64 6.35
CA GLY A 29 12.31 10.94 6.75
C GLY A 29 10.80 11.02 6.60
N SER A 30 10.26 12.13 7.09
CA SER A 30 8.90 12.56 6.82
C SER A 30 8.90 14.00 6.32
N TYR A 31 7.90 14.34 5.50
CA TYR A 31 7.72 15.67 4.94
C TYR A 31 6.23 16.05 5.00
N GLU A 32 5.92 17.07 5.78
CA GLU A 32 4.59 17.68 5.77
C GLU A 32 4.45 18.57 4.54
N ALA A 33 3.51 18.27 3.66
CA ALA A 33 3.24 19.06 2.50
C ALA A 33 2.58 20.38 2.91
N THR A 34 3.22 21.47 2.59
CA THR A 34 2.66 22.83 2.76
C THR A 34 1.93 23.30 1.50
N GLU A 35 1.87 22.45 0.48
CA GLU A 35 1.20 22.73 -0.78
C GLU A 35 -0.30 22.61 -0.57
N THR A 36 -0.97 23.75 -0.62
CA THR A 36 -2.44 23.83 -0.50
C THR A 36 -3.10 24.22 -1.83
N ALA A 37 -2.27 24.35 -2.89
CA ALA A 37 -2.79 24.70 -4.20
C ALA A 37 -3.72 23.63 -4.73
N TYR A 38 -4.75 24.07 -5.41
CA TYR A 38 -5.67 23.18 -6.14
C TYR A 38 -6.48 22.21 -5.27
N GLY A 39 -6.53 22.39 -3.95
CA GLY A 39 -7.22 21.47 -3.04
C GLY A 39 -6.48 20.13 -2.88
N PHE A 40 -5.15 20.15 -2.91
CA PHE A 40 -4.31 19.01 -2.61
C PHE A 40 -4.47 18.61 -1.15
N GLY A 41 -4.92 17.39 -0.91
CA GLY A 41 -5.25 16.82 0.41
C GLY A 41 -6.25 15.68 0.28
N GLY A 42 -6.67 15.10 1.41
CA GLY A 42 -7.57 13.95 1.42
C GLY A 42 -6.99 12.75 0.67
N LEU A 43 -5.68 12.46 0.86
CA LEU A 43 -4.97 11.50 0.03
C LEU A 43 -5.09 10.09 0.57
N SER A 44 -5.83 9.23 -0.13
CA SER A 44 -6.07 7.83 0.22
C SER A 44 -5.07 6.87 -0.43
N ALA A 45 -4.52 7.21 -1.61
CA ALA A 45 -3.57 6.32 -2.28
C ALA A 45 -2.42 7.05 -2.97
N LEU A 46 -1.33 6.33 -3.19
CA LEU A 46 -0.09 6.85 -3.77
C LEU A 46 0.56 5.81 -4.69
N GLU A 47 1.06 6.28 -5.82
CA GLU A 47 1.98 5.55 -6.71
C GLU A 47 3.22 6.38 -6.96
N VAL A 48 4.41 5.85 -6.66
CA VAL A 48 5.70 6.47 -6.93
C VAL A 48 6.25 5.90 -8.22
N THR A 49 6.78 6.79 -9.08
CA THR A 49 7.41 6.35 -10.34
C THR A 49 8.66 5.51 -10.08
N ALA A 50 9.02 4.66 -11.03
CA ALA A 50 10.14 3.71 -10.87
C ALA A 50 11.50 4.39 -10.62
N ASP A 51 11.66 5.66 -11.00
CA ASP A 51 12.85 6.48 -10.71
C ASP A 51 12.81 7.13 -9.30
N GLY A 52 11.67 7.03 -8.59
CA GLY A 52 11.46 7.62 -7.29
C GLY A 52 11.26 9.13 -7.29
N GLU A 53 11.19 9.77 -8.46
CA GLU A 53 11.09 11.22 -8.58
C GLU A 53 9.65 11.72 -8.73
N GLY A 54 8.82 10.99 -9.47
CA GLY A 54 7.43 11.36 -9.70
C GLY A 54 6.46 10.61 -8.82
N PHE A 55 5.24 11.12 -8.70
CA PHE A 55 4.14 10.43 -8.04
C PHE A 55 2.79 10.71 -8.70
N ILE A 56 1.86 9.79 -8.49
CA ILE A 56 0.42 9.98 -8.67
C ILE A 56 -0.19 9.79 -7.29
N ALA A 57 -1.02 10.73 -6.85
CA ALA A 57 -1.78 10.61 -5.61
C ALA A 57 -3.27 10.66 -5.93
N LEU A 58 -4.04 9.82 -5.25
CA LEU A 58 -5.49 9.77 -5.33
C LEU A 58 -6.07 10.40 -4.05
N SER A 59 -7.07 11.26 -4.21
CA SER A 59 -7.84 11.80 -3.09
C SER A 59 -9.16 11.05 -2.96
N ASP A 60 -9.66 10.91 -1.73
CA ASP A 60 -11.00 10.42 -1.39
C ASP A 60 -12.13 11.15 -2.15
N SER A 61 -11.91 12.39 -2.51
CA SER A 61 -12.82 13.19 -3.34
C SER A 61 -12.68 12.93 -4.86
N ALA A 62 -12.22 11.76 -5.25
CA ALA A 62 -12.05 11.31 -6.63
C ALA A 62 -11.23 12.28 -7.49
N ARG A 63 -10.06 12.68 -7.02
CA ARG A 63 -9.12 13.51 -7.78
C ARG A 63 -7.76 12.84 -7.86
N LEU A 64 -7.15 12.91 -9.03
CA LEU A 64 -5.78 12.50 -9.27
C LEU A 64 -4.86 13.72 -9.30
N PHE A 65 -3.80 13.67 -8.52
CA PHE A 65 -2.73 14.65 -8.55
C PHE A 65 -1.46 14.00 -9.08
N HIS A 66 -0.82 14.68 -10.03
CA HIS A 66 0.51 14.32 -10.51
C HIS A 66 1.52 15.31 -9.95
N GLY A 67 2.69 14.81 -9.57
CA GLY A 67 3.71 15.66 -9.02
C GLY A 67 5.08 15.02 -8.99
N ARG A 68 6.04 15.79 -8.47
CA ARG A 68 7.42 15.36 -8.30
C ARG A 68 7.89 15.61 -6.88
N PHE A 69 8.67 14.68 -6.37
CA PHE A 69 9.43 14.86 -5.14
C PHE A 69 10.71 15.64 -5.40
N ARG A 70 11.03 16.54 -4.49
CA ARG A 70 12.36 17.10 -4.34
C ARG A 70 13.03 16.40 -3.18
N ARG A 71 14.20 15.82 -3.42
CA ARG A 71 14.95 15.04 -2.44
C ARG A 71 16.25 15.72 -2.08
N ASP A 72 16.76 15.47 -0.87
CA ASP A 72 18.10 15.87 -0.47
C ASP A 72 19.17 14.85 -0.91
N GLY A 73 20.42 15.09 -0.48
CA GLY A 73 21.56 14.22 -0.83
C GLY A 73 21.48 12.80 -0.25
N ASP A 74 20.69 12.58 0.79
CA ASP A 74 20.45 11.28 1.44
C ASP A 74 19.19 10.60 0.89
N GLY A 75 18.50 11.28 -0.04
CA GLY A 75 17.31 10.82 -0.72
C GLY A 75 16.01 11.00 0.06
N ALA A 76 16.01 11.76 1.16
CA ALA A 76 14.79 12.11 1.88
C ALA A 76 13.96 13.14 1.12
N ILE A 77 12.63 13.02 1.19
CA ILE A 77 11.71 14.00 0.60
C ILE A 77 11.81 15.30 1.41
N ILE A 78 12.11 16.41 0.72
CA ILE A 78 12.21 17.75 1.30
C ILE A 78 11.28 18.76 0.61
N GLY A 79 10.43 18.31 -0.27
CA GLY A 79 9.45 19.12 -0.97
C GLY A 79 8.74 18.35 -2.05
N ILE A 80 7.61 18.89 -2.50
CA ILE A 80 6.87 18.42 -3.67
C ILE A 80 6.65 19.57 -4.65
N THR A 81 6.34 19.22 -5.89
CA THR A 81 5.83 20.13 -6.89
C THR A 81 4.71 19.43 -7.63
N LEU A 82 3.52 20.04 -7.68
CA LEU A 82 2.39 19.54 -8.46
C LEU A 82 2.50 19.94 -9.92
N ASP A 83 2.17 19.07 -10.83
CA ASP A 83 2.21 19.32 -12.28
C ASP A 83 1.00 20.18 -12.74
N GLY A 84 0.05 20.46 -11.85
CA GLY A 84 -1.13 21.26 -12.11
C GLY A 84 -2.29 20.97 -11.14
N PRO A 85 -3.48 21.49 -11.41
CA PRO A 85 -4.67 21.17 -10.62
C PRO A 85 -5.02 19.69 -10.78
N GLY A 86 -5.36 19.04 -9.67
CA GLY A 86 -5.76 17.63 -9.70
C GLY A 86 -6.90 17.40 -10.72
N ALA A 87 -6.80 16.32 -11.49
CA ALA A 87 -7.82 15.91 -12.44
C ALA A 87 -8.96 15.21 -11.71
N ALA A 88 -10.20 15.68 -11.87
CA ALA A 88 -11.36 14.97 -11.34
C ALA A 88 -11.58 13.68 -12.14
N LEU A 89 -11.85 12.57 -11.43
CA LEU A 89 -12.25 11.33 -12.08
C LEU A 89 -13.59 11.51 -12.80
N SER A 90 -13.69 10.99 -14.00
CA SER A 90 -14.96 10.93 -14.72
C SER A 90 -15.67 9.60 -14.50
N GLY A 91 -16.98 9.61 -14.56
CA GLY A 91 -17.81 8.42 -14.66
C GLY A 91 -17.98 7.94 -16.11
N PRO A 92 -18.82 6.90 -16.32
CA PRO A 92 -19.15 6.41 -17.65
C PRO A 92 -19.61 7.53 -18.59
N LYS A 93 -19.09 7.51 -19.82
CA LYS A 93 -19.37 8.52 -20.87
C LYS A 93 -18.96 9.96 -20.48
N GLY A 94 -18.00 10.11 -19.56
CA GLY A 94 -17.51 11.41 -19.10
C GLY A 94 -18.45 12.12 -18.13
N ALA A 95 -19.38 11.40 -17.49
CA ALA A 95 -20.26 11.98 -16.47
C ALA A 95 -19.44 12.40 -15.24
N THR A 96 -19.92 13.39 -14.49
CA THR A 96 -19.38 13.71 -13.17
C THR A 96 -19.82 12.64 -12.19
N LEU A 97 -18.90 12.19 -11.32
CA LEU A 97 -19.24 11.30 -10.21
C LEU A 97 -20.08 12.07 -9.17
N ASP A 98 -21.06 11.40 -8.61
CA ASP A 98 -21.83 11.91 -7.49
C ASP A 98 -21.25 11.43 -6.16
N ARG A 99 -21.74 11.94 -5.04
CA ARG A 99 -21.25 11.67 -3.69
C ARG A 99 -21.33 10.21 -3.22
N LEU A 100 -22.04 9.35 -3.93
CA LEU A 100 -22.05 7.91 -3.65
C LEU A 100 -20.98 7.16 -4.44
N HIS A 101 -20.41 7.81 -5.46
CA HIS A 101 -19.50 7.18 -6.40
C HIS A 101 -18.12 7.85 -6.45
N ASP A 102 -17.91 8.95 -5.70
CA ASP A 102 -16.64 9.70 -5.71
C ASP A 102 -15.69 9.36 -4.56
N ASP A 103 -16.08 8.45 -3.68
CA ASP A 103 -15.28 8.00 -2.53
C ASP A 103 -14.23 6.99 -2.98
N ALA A 104 -13.07 7.51 -3.41
CA ALA A 104 -12.00 6.73 -4.02
C ALA A 104 -10.87 6.48 -3.03
N GLU A 105 -10.54 5.19 -2.76
CA GLU A 105 -9.66 4.81 -1.67
C GLU A 105 -8.35 4.18 -2.15
N GLY A 106 -8.38 3.09 -2.87
CA GLY A 106 -7.19 2.39 -3.32
C GLY A 106 -6.83 2.69 -4.77
N MET A 107 -5.53 2.66 -5.06
CA MET A 107 -5.00 2.84 -6.42
C MET A 107 -3.87 1.84 -6.69
N ALA A 108 -3.87 1.28 -7.90
CA ALA A 108 -2.76 0.47 -8.40
C ALA A 108 -2.49 0.79 -9.88
N LEU A 109 -1.22 1.01 -10.22
CA LEU A 109 -0.79 1.28 -11.58
C LEU A 109 -0.46 -0.03 -12.31
N GLY A 110 -1.24 -0.34 -13.34
CA GLY A 110 -1.02 -1.54 -14.14
C GLY A 110 0.16 -1.44 -15.10
N PRO A 111 0.68 -2.59 -15.55
CA PRO A 111 1.77 -2.62 -16.55
C PRO A 111 1.34 -2.07 -17.92
N ASP A 112 0.04 -1.95 -18.15
CA ASP A 112 -0.55 -1.29 -19.32
C ASP A 112 -0.59 0.24 -19.21
N GLY A 113 -0.09 0.79 -18.09
CA GLY A 113 -0.07 2.22 -17.79
C GLY A 113 -1.41 2.77 -17.31
N GLN A 114 -2.44 1.94 -17.17
CA GLN A 114 -3.75 2.34 -16.66
C GLN A 114 -3.82 2.17 -15.15
N LEU A 115 -4.65 3.00 -14.51
CA LEU A 115 -4.95 2.91 -13.09
C LEU A 115 -6.11 1.93 -12.85
N ARG A 116 -6.05 1.24 -11.71
CA ARG A 116 -7.16 0.53 -11.08
C ARG A 116 -7.45 1.26 -9.79
N LEU A 117 -8.69 1.66 -9.63
CA LEU A 117 -9.13 2.42 -8.46
C LEU A 117 -10.23 1.64 -7.76
N SER A 118 -10.16 1.54 -6.44
CA SER A 118 -11.25 1.04 -5.59
C SER A 118 -12.02 2.20 -4.98
N PHE A 119 -13.27 1.92 -4.64
CA PHE A 119 -14.21 2.91 -4.10
C PHE A 119 -14.94 2.30 -2.91
N GLU A 120 -15.23 3.13 -1.91
CA GLU A 120 -15.83 2.70 -0.65
C GLU A 120 -17.36 2.61 -0.68
N LEU A 121 -18.07 3.73 -0.73
CA LEU A 121 -19.54 3.79 -0.51
C LEU A 121 -20.34 2.90 -1.47
N VAL A 122 -19.95 2.87 -2.73
CA VAL A 122 -20.40 1.85 -3.68
C VAL A 122 -19.20 1.01 -4.03
N SER A 123 -18.99 -0.04 -3.23
CA SER A 123 -17.80 -0.90 -3.33
C SER A 123 -17.63 -1.50 -4.71
N ARG A 124 -16.65 -1.01 -5.45
CA ARG A 124 -16.32 -1.41 -6.82
C ARG A 124 -14.86 -1.16 -7.13
N VAL A 125 -14.38 -1.77 -8.18
CA VAL A 125 -13.07 -1.46 -8.77
C VAL A 125 -13.26 -1.08 -10.24
N ALA A 126 -12.64 0.02 -10.65
CA ALA A 126 -12.74 0.51 -12.02
C ALA A 126 -11.37 0.83 -12.61
N ARG A 127 -11.29 0.83 -13.96
CA ARG A 127 -10.11 1.21 -14.73
C ARG A 127 -10.23 2.65 -15.19
N TYR A 128 -9.12 3.36 -15.09
CA TYR A 128 -8.99 4.74 -15.52
C TYR A 128 -7.70 4.96 -16.30
N ASP A 129 -7.69 5.93 -17.18
CA ASP A 129 -6.47 6.50 -17.70
C ASP A 129 -5.82 7.43 -16.63
N ARG A 130 -4.55 7.74 -16.80
CA ARG A 130 -3.80 8.58 -15.85
C ARG A 130 -4.32 10.01 -15.75
N ASP A 131 -5.10 10.46 -16.72
CA ASP A 131 -5.75 11.79 -16.70
C ASP A 131 -7.10 11.80 -15.97
N GLY A 132 -7.52 10.67 -15.37
CA GLY A 132 -8.80 10.52 -14.68
C GLY A 132 -9.97 10.14 -15.59
N SER A 133 -9.72 9.83 -16.86
CA SER A 133 -10.76 9.38 -17.79
C SER A 133 -11.18 7.95 -17.49
N PHE A 134 -12.49 7.74 -17.28
CA PHE A 134 -13.08 6.42 -17.07
C PHE A 134 -12.92 5.52 -18.28
N ILE A 135 -12.51 4.28 -18.05
CA ILE A 135 -12.39 3.25 -19.10
C ILE A 135 -13.49 2.20 -18.94
N ALA A 136 -13.55 1.53 -17.80
CA ALA A 136 -14.53 0.49 -17.54
C ALA A 136 -14.54 0.11 -16.05
N GLU A 137 -15.66 -0.33 -15.53
CA GLU A 137 -15.72 -1.07 -14.27
C GLU A 137 -15.27 -2.51 -14.46
N LEU A 138 -14.71 -3.10 -13.41
CA LEU A 138 -14.54 -4.54 -13.34
C LEU A 138 -15.87 -5.20 -12.99
N PRO A 139 -16.03 -6.51 -13.31
CA PRO A 139 -17.26 -7.22 -12.97
C PRO A 139 -17.61 -7.11 -11.49
N ASP A 140 -18.88 -6.96 -11.19
CA ASP A 140 -19.39 -6.98 -9.84
C ASP A 140 -19.00 -8.28 -9.09
N PHE A 141 -18.83 -8.15 -7.81
CA PHE A 141 -18.56 -9.28 -6.93
C PHE A 141 -19.48 -9.24 -5.71
N PRO A 142 -20.41 -10.19 -5.56
CA PRO A 142 -21.41 -10.14 -4.50
C PRO A 142 -20.83 -10.05 -3.08
N ALA A 143 -19.56 -10.46 -2.88
CA ALA A 143 -18.91 -10.33 -1.60
C ALA A 143 -18.62 -8.87 -1.21
N PHE A 144 -18.56 -7.95 -2.15
CA PHE A 144 -18.38 -6.52 -1.88
C PHE A 144 -19.62 -5.92 -1.20
N GLU A 145 -20.82 -6.42 -1.52
CA GLU A 145 -22.05 -5.97 -0.87
C GLU A 145 -22.11 -6.41 0.61
N ALA A 146 -21.37 -7.47 0.97
CA ALA A 146 -21.41 -8.03 2.33
C ALA A 146 -20.51 -7.27 3.33
N ILE A 147 -19.66 -6.35 2.87
CA ILE A 147 -18.79 -5.55 3.75
C ILE A 147 -19.47 -4.30 4.31
N GLU A 148 -20.70 -4.02 3.87
CA GLU A 148 -21.49 -2.86 4.33
C GLU A 148 -20.72 -1.53 4.13
N ASN A 149 -20.38 -0.83 5.23
CA ASN A 149 -19.66 0.45 5.22
C ASN A 149 -18.14 0.29 5.44
N ASP A 150 -17.62 -0.91 5.35
CA ASP A 150 -16.19 -1.21 5.52
C ASP A 150 -15.49 -1.29 4.14
N GLY A 151 -15.60 -0.26 3.33
CA GLY A 151 -15.26 -0.19 1.90
C GLY A 151 -13.94 -0.82 1.44
N LEU A 152 -13.69 -0.76 0.13
CA LEU A 152 -12.48 -1.33 -0.47
C LEU A 152 -11.31 -0.34 -0.37
N GLU A 153 -10.58 -0.38 0.74
CA GLU A 153 -9.48 0.53 1.03
C GLU A 153 -8.19 0.15 0.28
N ALA A 154 -7.67 -1.03 0.55
CA ALA A 154 -6.38 -1.45 0.02
C ALA A 154 -6.51 -2.12 -1.36
N LEU A 155 -5.74 -1.65 -2.34
CA LEU A 155 -5.71 -2.20 -3.69
C LEU A 155 -4.26 -2.32 -4.18
N ALA A 156 -3.91 -3.48 -4.73
CA ALA A 156 -2.57 -3.74 -5.27
C ALA A 156 -2.63 -4.58 -6.55
N ILE A 157 -1.64 -4.42 -7.43
CA ILE A 157 -1.50 -5.24 -8.63
C ILE A 157 -0.24 -6.10 -8.55
N ALA A 158 -0.42 -7.41 -8.66
CA ALA A 158 0.69 -8.36 -8.62
C ALA A 158 1.48 -8.36 -9.95
N PRO A 159 2.73 -8.85 -9.96
CA PRO A 159 3.54 -8.93 -11.17
C PRO A 159 2.91 -9.76 -12.31
N ASP A 160 1.99 -10.68 -11.99
CA ASP A 160 1.22 -11.46 -12.97
C ASP A 160 -0.01 -10.69 -13.52
N GLY A 161 -0.22 -9.46 -13.09
CA GLY A 161 -1.35 -8.61 -13.47
C GLY A 161 -2.64 -8.87 -12.70
N ALA A 162 -2.65 -9.78 -11.73
CA ALA A 162 -3.80 -9.98 -10.88
C ALA A 162 -3.94 -8.83 -9.86
N LEU A 163 -5.17 -8.38 -9.63
CA LEU A 163 -5.46 -7.41 -8.58
C LEU A 163 -5.73 -8.12 -7.26
N TYR A 164 -5.34 -7.49 -6.19
CA TYR A 164 -5.69 -7.86 -4.82
C TYR A 164 -6.32 -6.67 -4.12
N THR A 165 -7.43 -6.88 -3.43
CA THR A 165 -8.11 -5.84 -2.66
C THR A 165 -8.58 -6.38 -1.32
N MET A 166 -8.68 -5.50 -0.34
CA MET A 166 -9.12 -5.78 1.03
C MET A 166 -10.03 -4.67 1.52
N PRO A 167 -11.05 -5.00 2.32
CA PRO A 167 -11.85 -3.98 3.01
C PRO A 167 -11.11 -3.46 4.24
N GLU A 168 -11.49 -2.27 4.72
CA GLU A 168 -11.04 -1.73 6.01
C GLU A 168 -11.54 -2.59 7.19
N GLY A 169 -12.73 -3.13 7.08
CA GLY A 169 -13.35 -3.95 8.11
C GLY A 169 -13.44 -5.44 7.74
N PRO A 170 -13.35 -6.35 8.73
CA PRO A 170 -13.47 -7.78 8.49
C PRO A 170 -14.92 -8.25 8.23
N GLY A 171 -15.89 -7.34 8.36
CA GLY A 171 -17.31 -7.67 8.36
C GLY A 171 -17.83 -8.07 9.75
N ARG A 172 -19.14 -7.96 9.94
CA ARG A 172 -19.77 -8.15 11.26
C ARG A 172 -19.58 -9.56 11.80
N GLY A 173 -18.96 -9.67 12.99
CA GLY A 173 -18.73 -10.95 13.69
C GLY A 173 -17.63 -11.82 13.09
N VAL A 174 -16.89 -11.32 12.13
CA VAL A 174 -15.75 -11.99 11.50
C VAL A 174 -14.46 -11.43 12.08
N ARG A 175 -13.46 -12.29 12.31
CA ARG A 175 -12.16 -11.91 12.88
C ARG A 175 -11.01 -12.13 11.89
N SER A 176 -11.28 -11.85 10.63
CA SER A 176 -10.28 -11.93 9.57
C SER A 176 -10.73 -11.14 8.36
N PHE A 177 -9.82 -10.39 7.76
CA PHE A 177 -10.07 -9.62 6.55
C PHE A 177 -10.02 -10.55 5.34
N PRO A 178 -11.03 -10.56 4.47
CA PRO A 178 -10.94 -11.24 3.21
C PRO A 178 -9.94 -10.52 2.31
N VAL A 179 -9.11 -11.27 1.60
CA VAL A 179 -8.28 -10.77 0.52
C VAL A 179 -8.84 -11.33 -0.77
N TRP A 180 -9.39 -10.46 -1.59
CA TRP A 180 -9.98 -10.83 -2.86
C TRP A 180 -8.98 -10.64 -3.99
N ARG A 181 -9.05 -11.54 -4.95
CA ARG A 181 -8.18 -11.54 -6.13
C ARG A 181 -9.00 -11.50 -7.40
N TYR A 182 -8.69 -10.57 -8.29
CA TYR A 182 -9.23 -10.53 -9.65
C TYR A 182 -8.19 -11.03 -10.63
N ALA A 183 -8.53 -12.10 -11.33
CA ALA A 183 -7.68 -12.66 -12.38
C ALA A 183 -8.56 -13.39 -13.41
N ASN A 184 -8.12 -13.41 -14.67
CA ASN A 184 -8.85 -14.08 -15.76
C ASN A 184 -10.32 -13.64 -15.88
N GLY A 185 -10.58 -12.35 -15.62
CA GLY A 185 -11.92 -11.75 -15.77
C GLY A 185 -12.89 -12.02 -14.63
N ARG A 186 -12.44 -12.53 -13.48
CA ARG A 186 -13.32 -12.87 -12.35
C ARG A 186 -12.67 -12.62 -11.00
N TRP A 187 -13.47 -12.29 -10.01
CA TRP A 187 -13.12 -12.21 -8.61
C TRP A 187 -13.21 -13.57 -7.90
N SER A 188 -12.38 -13.74 -6.88
CA SER A 188 -12.43 -14.87 -5.94
C SER A 188 -11.79 -14.46 -4.62
N GLU A 189 -12.18 -15.05 -3.51
CA GLU A 189 -11.42 -14.94 -2.26
C GLU A 189 -10.12 -15.75 -2.42
N ALA A 190 -8.98 -15.09 -2.25
CA ALA A 190 -7.66 -15.73 -2.35
C ALA A 190 -7.25 -16.34 -1.02
N PHE A 191 -7.32 -15.55 0.04
CA PHE A 191 -7.00 -15.94 1.41
C PHE A 191 -7.63 -14.95 2.40
N ARG A 192 -7.41 -15.16 3.68
CA ARG A 192 -7.84 -14.25 4.73
C ARG A 192 -6.66 -13.86 5.61
N LEU A 193 -6.59 -12.59 6.00
CA LEU A 193 -5.65 -12.09 7.00
C LEU A 193 -6.34 -12.11 8.37
N PRO A 194 -5.73 -12.73 9.40
CA PRO A 194 -6.28 -12.65 10.75
C PRO A 194 -6.39 -11.20 11.23
N GLU A 195 -7.52 -10.87 11.87
CA GLU A 195 -7.64 -9.62 12.60
C GLU A 195 -6.66 -9.66 13.80
N ASP A 196 -5.84 -8.63 13.90
CA ASP A 196 -4.91 -8.44 14.99
C ASP A 196 -5.25 -7.15 15.73
N HIS A 197 -5.92 -7.27 16.86
CA HIS A 197 -6.41 -6.15 17.66
C HIS A 197 -7.31 -5.18 16.84
N HIS A 198 -6.86 -3.92 16.71
CA HIS A 198 -7.61 -2.86 16.03
C HIS A 198 -6.96 -2.43 14.71
N TRP A 199 -5.97 -3.18 14.24
CA TRP A 199 -5.30 -2.89 12.98
C TRP A 199 -6.25 -3.09 11.80
N ARG A 200 -6.33 -2.08 10.93
CA ARG A 200 -7.18 -2.03 9.75
C ARG A 200 -6.32 -1.87 8.49
N PRO A 201 -6.48 -2.71 7.47
CA PRO A 201 -5.82 -2.51 6.18
C PRO A 201 -6.36 -1.24 5.53
N VAL A 202 -5.47 -0.33 5.13
CA VAL A 202 -5.84 0.94 4.48
C VAL A 202 -5.07 1.18 3.18
N GLY A 203 -3.95 0.48 2.95
CA GLY A 203 -3.20 0.58 1.71
C GLY A 203 -2.48 -0.72 1.40
N ALA A 204 -2.24 -0.98 0.13
CA ALA A 204 -1.46 -2.13 -0.29
C ALA A 204 -0.68 -1.84 -1.58
N ASP A 205 0.45 -2.51 -1.74
CA ASP A 205 1.21 -2.51 -2.98
C ASP A 205 2.02 -3.80 -3.13
N PHE A 206 2.30 -4.21 -4.37
CA PHE A 206 3.29 -5.24 -4.66
C PHE A 206 4.64 -4.60 -4.96
N GLY A 207 5.60 -4.84 -4.08
CA GLY A 207 6.95 -4.37 -4.30
C GLY A 207 7.62 -5.01 -5.52
N PRO A 208 8.70 -4.38 -6.03
CA PRO A 208 9.51 -4.93 -7.14
C PRO A 208 10.19 -6.27 -6.81
N ASP A 209 10.08 -6.74 -5.58
CA ASP A 209 10.50 -8.05 -5.09
C ASP A 209 9.38 -9.11 -5.20
N GLY A 210 8.21 -8.72 -5.70
CA GLY A 210 7.04 -9.58 -5.90
C GLY A 210 6.27 -9.92 -4.62
N ARG A 211 6.57 -9.26 -3.51
CA ARG A 211 5.87 -9.46 -2.24
C ARG A 211 4.75 -8.42 -2.06
N LEU A 212 3.68 -8.84 -1.41
CA LEU A 212 2.57 -7.95 -1.05
C LEU A 212 2.94 -7.19 0.23
N TYR A 213 2.83 -5.88 0.19
CA TYR A 213 2.94 -4.99 1.34
C TYR A 213 1.58 -4.46 1.69
N VAL A 214 1.26 -4.43 2.98
CA VAL A 214 -0.02 -3.94 3.51
C VAL A 214 0.28 -2.89 4.57
N LEU A 215 -0.27 -1.72 4.37
CA LEU A 215 -0.30 -0.65 5.35
C LEU A 215 -1.57 -0.79 6.18
N GLU A 216 -1.42 -0.77 7.49
CA GLU A 216 -2.52 -0.87 8.44
C GLU A 216 -2.48 0.31 9.40
N ARG A 217 -3.66 0.77 9.82
CA ARG A 217 -3.81 1.82 10.83
C ARG A 217 -4.56 1.34 12.06
N ASP A 218 -4.34 2.03 13.17
CA ASP A 218 -5.07 1.86 14.44
C ASP A 218 -5.25 3.25 15.09
N LEU A 219 -6.49 3.64 15.37
CA LEU A 219 -6.81 4.95 15.96
C LEU A 219 -6.82 4.88 17.49
N TRP A 220 -5.94 5.64 18.12
CA TRP A 220 -5.82 5.75 19.58
C TRP A 220 -6.49 7.00 20.14
N GLY A 221 -7.63 7.39 19.61
CA GLY A 221 -8.39 8.53 20.02
C GLY A 221 -7.57 9.83 19.97
N LEU A 222 -7.46 10.56 21.08
CA LEU A 222 -6.72 11.83 21.14
C LEU A 222 -5.19 11.68 20.99
N LEU A 223 -4.65 10.47 21.05
CA LEU A 223 -3.22 10.22 20.84
C LEU A 223 -2.85 10.09 19.36
N GLY A 224 -3.86 10.14 18.46
CA GLY A 224 -3.67 10.05 17.02
C GLY A 224 -3.58 8.61 16.51
N PHE A 225 -3.04 8.45 15.32
CA PHE A 225 -2.95 7.18 14.63
C PHE A 225 -1.64 6.44 14.94
N ARG A 226 -1.70 5.12 14.89
CA ARG A 226 -0.57 4.24 14.72
C ARG A 226 -0.61 3.65 13.32
N SER A 227 0.55 3.41 12.77
CA SER A 227 0.69 2.78 11.46
C SER A 227 1.55 1.53 11.57
N ARG A 228 1.20 0.49 10.82
CA ARG A 228 1.95 -0.76 10.72
C ARG A 228 2.16 -1.10 9.25
N LEU A 229 3.39 -1.44 8.89
CA LEU A 229 3.72 -1.96 7.57
C LEU A 229 4.02 -3.44 7.69
N ARG A 230 3.27 -4.27 6.96
CA ARG A 230 3.46 -5.72 6.87
C ARG A 230 3.96 -6.11 5.49
N ARG A 231 4.70 -7.21 5.43
CA ARG A 231 5.14 -7.82 4.19
C ARG A 231 4.70 -9.28 4.14
N ILE A 232 3.94 -9.64 3.14
CA ILE A 232 3.37 -10.97 2.94
C ILE A 232 4.02 -11.60 1.71
N THR A 233 4.61 -12.76 1.88
CA THR A 233 5.14 -13.55 0.77
C THR A 233 4.06 -14.50 0.30
N LEU A 234 3.75 -14.46 -0.99
CA LEU A 234 2.76 -15.34 -1.61
C LEU A 234 3.45 -16.39 -2.48
N GLU A 235 3.03 -17.65 -2.35
CA GLU A 235 3.37 -18.74 -3.28
C GLU A 235 2.07 -19.30 -3.86
N ALA A 236 1.97 -19.35 -5.18
CA ALA A 236 0.74 -19.75 -5.88
C ALA A 236 -0.52 -19.00 -5.38
N GLY A 237 -0.36 -17.72 -5.00
CA GLY A 237 -1.43 -16.87 -4.50
C GLY A 237 -1.86 -17.12 -3.04
N GLN A 238 -1.11 -17.96 -2.30
CA GLN A 238 -1.36 -18.23 -0.88
C GLN A 238 -0.23 -17.68 0.00
N PRO A 239 -0.53 -17.11 1.18
CA PRO A 239 0.49 -16.59 2.08
C PRO A 239 1.32 -17.73 2.69
N VAL A 240 2.64 -17.66 2.52
CA VAL A 240 3.61 -18.60 3.11
C VAL A 240 4.46 -17.96 4.18
N ALA A 241 4.57 -16.64 4.20
CA ALA A 241 5.21 -15.88 5.26
C ALA A 241 4.55 -14.52 5.41
N ASP A 242 4.55 -14.01 6.64
CA ASP A 242 3.98 -12.73 7.04
C ASP A 242 4.91 -12.12 8.09
N ALA A 243 5.39 -10.90 7.85
CA ALA A 243 6.33 -10.21 8.70
C ALA A 243 5.89 -8.75 8.93
N VAL A 244 5.81 -8.35 10.18
CA VAL A 244 5.69 -6.95 10.57
C VAL A 244 7.05 -6.28 10.40
N LEU A 245 7.14 -5.29 9.53
CA LEU A 245 8.36 -4.54 9.24
C LEU A 245 8.49 -3.30 10.13
N MET A 246 7.35 -2.67 10.45
CA MET A 246 7.28 -1.44 11.22
C MET A 246 5.98 -1.39 12.01
N GLU A 247 6.06 -0.89 13.24
CA GLU A 247 4.94 -0.35 14.00
C GLU A 247 5.33 1.02 14.56
N SER A 248 4.51 2.03 14.30
CA SER A 248 4.72 3.37 14.86
C SER A 248 4.11 3.49 16.26
N ARG A 249 4.54 4.50 17.00
CA ARG A 249 3.81 4.96 18.19
C ARG A 249 2.61 5.79 17.75
N ALA A 250 1.59 5.88 18.60
CA ALA A 250 0.47 6.77 18.36
C ALA A 250 0.96 8.23 18.21
N GLY A 251 0.47 8.91 17.18
CA GLY A 251 0.85 10.28 16.85
C GLY A 251 2.28 10.46 16.31
N ALA A 252 2.96 9.38 15.94
CA ALA A 252 4.28 9.48 15.31
C ALA A 252 4.19 9.99 13.87
N PHE A 253 3.09 9.67 13.20
CA PHE A 253 2.75 10.08 11.83
C PHE A 253 1.27 10.45 11.81
N GLY A 254 0.84 11.11 10.72
CA GLY A 254 -0.57 11.35 10.41
C GLY A 254 -1.36 10.07 10.14
N ASN A 255 -2.54 10.21 9.57
CA ASN A 255 -3.39 9.11 9.15
C ASN A 255 -2.86 8.50 7.84
N LEU A 256 -1.82 7.65 7.94
CA LEU A 256 -1.21 7.03 6.74
C LEU A 256 -2.18 6.05 6.11
N GLU A 257 -2.50 6.25 4.82
CA GLU A 257 -3.41 5.42 4.02
C GLU A 257 -2.78 4.97 2.71
N GLY A 258 -2.18 5.88 1.93
CA GLY A 258 -1.53 5.51 0.67
C GLY A 258 -0.18 4.86 0.87
N LEU A 259 0.13 3.85 0.05
CA LEU A 259 1.39 3.09 0.07
C LEU A 259 1.89 2.85 -1.34
N SER A 260 3.17 3.13 -1.59
CA SER A 260 3.88 2.71 -2.80
C SER A 260 5.24 2.12 -2.47
N VAL A 261 5.54 0.93 -2.99
CA VAL A 261 6.81 0.22 -2.76
C VAL A 261 7.61 0.17 -4.04
N TRP A 262 8.78 0.75 -4.03
CA TRP A 262 9.61 0.95 -5.21
C TRP A 262 11.09 0.67 -4.92
N ARG A 263 11.94 0.71 -5.94
CA ARG A 263 13.37 0.45 -5.80
C ARG A 263 14.17 1.69 -6.21
N ASP A 264 15.00 2.18 -5.31
CA ASP A 264 15.84 3.33 -5.60
C ASP A 264 17.00 2.99 -6.55
N ALA A 265 17.72 4.02 -7.02
CA ALA A 265 18.84 3.87 -7.95
C ALA A 265 20.01 3.05 -7.37
N ALA A 266 20.13 2.91 -6.06
CA ALA A 266 21.09 2.04 -5.39
C ALA A 266 20.61 0.59 -5.29
N GLY A 267 19.39 0.31 -5.73
CA GLY A 267 18.78 -1.01 -5.68
C GLY A 267 18.10 -1.35 -4.34
N ALA A 268 18.04 -0.41 -3.40
CA ALA A 268 17.35 -0.62 -2.13
C ALA A 268 15.83 -0.51 -2.30
N LEU A 269 15.09 -1.37 -1.60
CA LEU A 269 13.64 -1.26 -1.52
C LEU A 269 13.25 -0.09 -0.62
N ARG A 270 12.32 0.73 -1.10
CA ARG A 270 11.71 1.82 -0.36
C ARG A 270 10.20 1.64 -0.31
N ALA A 271 9.59 2.12 0.75
CA ALA A 271 8.15 2.34 0.83
C ALA A 271 7.91 3.81 1.13
N THR A 272 7.11 4.45 0.29
CA THR A 272 6.62 5.81 0.50
C THR A 272 5.15 5.71 0.86
N MET A 273 4.77 6.33 1.97
CA MET A 273 3.41 6.35 2.49
C MET A 273 2.93 7.80 2.53
N VAL A 274 1.64 8.02 2.37
CA VAL A 274 1.03 9.35 2.46
C VAL A 274 -0.11 9.33 3.48
N ALA A 275 -0.20 10.41 4.26
CA ALA A 275 -1.28 10.63 5.21
C ALA A 275 -2.42 11.40 4.58
N ASP A 276 -3.63 10.93 4.86
CA ASP A 276 -4.85 11.68 4.67
C ASP A 276 -4.98 12.76 5.76
N ASP A 277 -5.19 14.00 5.36
CA ASP A 277 -5.44 15.12 6.27
C ASP A 277 -6.94 15.30 6.58
N ASN A 278 -7.81 14.43 6.03
CA ASN A 278 -9.27 14.49 6.18
C ASN A 278 -9.84 15.90 5.90
N PHE A 279 -9.12 16.72 5.14
CA PHE A 279 -9.43 18.16 4.95
C PHE A 279 -9.61 18.91 6.27
N LEU A 280 -8.97 18.46 7.36
CA LEU A 280 -9.04 19.07 8.68
C LEU A 280 -7.81 19.95 8.92
N ALA A 281 -8.01 21.21 9.28
CA ALA A 281 -6.91 22.16 9.52
C ALA A 281 -5.93 21.78 10.65
N VAL A 282 -6.26 20.75 11.42
CA VAL A 282 -5.41 20.20 12.49
C VAL A 282 -4.62 18.96 12.08
N MET A 283 -4.81 18.47 10.86
CA MET A 283 -4.10 17.36 10.25
C MET A 283 -3.30 17.85 9.05
N SER A 284 -2.30 17.11 8.66
CA SER A 284 -1.41 17.47 7.55
C SER A 284 -1.34 16.34 6.55
N THR A 285 -1.30 16.68 5.27
CA THR A 285 -0.83 15.77 4.24
C THR A 285 0.65 15.53 4.47
N GLU A 286 1.03 14.35 4.94
CA GLU A 286 2.40 13.98 5.29
C GLU A 286 2.87 12.82 4.41
N PHE A 287 4.08 12.94 3.84
CA PHE A 287 4.77 11.85 3.16
C PHE A 287 5.81 11.24 4.11
N VAL A 288 5.73 9.95 4.35
CA VAL A 288 6.69 9.20 5.16
C VAL A 288 7.41 8.20 4.27
N GLU A 289 8.74 8.19 4.34
CA GLU A 289 9.53 7.27 3.54
C GLU A 289 10.44 6.40 4.41
N VAL A 290 10.45 5.11 4.11
CA VAL A 290 11.28 4.11 4.79
C VAL A 290 12.08 3.31 3.77
N ARG A 291 13.27 2.86 4.18
CA ARG A 291 14.05 1.83 3.47
C ARG A 291 13.80 0.48 4.12
N ILE A 292 13.54 -0.53 3.31
CA ILE A 292 13.33 -1.91 3.75
C ILE A 292 14.66 -2.66 3.68
N GLU A 293 15.09 -3.23 4.81
CA GLU A 293 16.31 -4.02 4.95
C GLU A 293 15.97 -5.49 5.17
N GLU A 294 16.68 -6.39 4.46
CA GLU A 294 16.54 -7.86 4.58
C GLU A 294 17.34 -8.42 5.75
#